data_fc9a6db9e764d83314e0c938461d9ffc
#
_entry.id   fc9a6db9e764d83314e0c938461d9ffc
#
_cell.length_a   1.000
_cell.length_b   1.000
_cell.length_c   1.000
_cell.angle_alpha   90.00
_cell.angle_beta   90.00
_cell.angle_gamma   90.00
#
_symmetry.space_group_name_H-M   'P 1'
#
loop_
_entity.id
_entity.type
_entity.pdbx_description
1 polymer ?
#
loop_
_entity_poly.entity_id
_entity_poly.type
_entity_poly.pdbx_seq_one_letter_code
_entity_poly.pdbx_strand_id
1 'polypeptide(L)'
;DGRHDAIINVQGDLPTISGTDIHAVFAPLIDDEVDIATLGIEIDNAAERDDPNVVKAVVAIAPGARIGRALYFSRAAAPWGEGPHYHHIGLYVYRRAALEAFCAAPPSLLERREKLEQLRAMEMGLRIHAAVIADAPLSIDNPGDLAAARAQAAISG
;
A
#
# COMPACT_ATOMS: atom_id res chain seq x y z
N ASP A 1 -9.03 -8.89 -21.11
CA ASP A 1 -10.26 -9.35 -21.77
C ASP A 1 -11.45 -8.38 -21.62
N GLY A 2 -11.26 -7.21 -21.01
CA GLY A 2 -12.27 -6.14 -20.93
C GLY A 2 -13.51 -6.42 -20.07
N ARG A 3 -13.53 -7.55 -19.35
CA ARG A 3 -14.72 -7.99 -18.56
C ARG A 3 -14.64 -7.63 -17.07
N HIS A 4 -13.50 -7.10 -16.61
CA HIS A 4 -13.28 -6.76 -15.21
C HIS A 4 -13.00 -5.26 -15.07
N ASP A 5 -13.67 -4.60 -14.15
CA ASP A 5 -13.56 -3.16 -13.91
C ASP A 5 -12.44 -2.81 -12.94
N ALA A 6 -12.02 -3.77 -12.10
CA ALA A 6 -10.92 -3.64 -11.16
C ALA A 6 -9.91 -4.77 -11.31
N ILE A 7 -8.63 -4.46 -11.15
CA ILE A 7 -7.50 -5.37 -11.24
C ILE A 7 -6.71 -5.30 -9.94
N ILE A 8 -6.54 -6.44 -9.27
CA ILE A 8 -5.67 -6.56 -8.11
C ILE A 8 -4.26 -6.97 -8.54
N ASN A 9 -3.26 -6.27 -8.02
CA ASN A 9 -1.84 -6.63 -8.14
C ASN A 9 -1.37 -7.18 -6.79
N VAL A 10 -1.20 -8.50 -6.72
CA VAL A 10 -0.65 -9.20 -5.55
C VAL A 10 0.84 -9.41 -5.79
N GLN A 11 1.67 -8.81 -4.96
CA GLN A 11 3.13 -8.94 -5.04
C GLN A 11 3.57 -10.32 -4.53
N GLY A 12 4.59 -10.90 -5.18
CA GLY A 12 5.10 -12.23 -4.82
C GLY A 12 5.87 -12.30 -3.49
N ASP A 13 6.19 -11.15 -2.91
CA ASP A 13 6.85 -10.97 -1.61
C ASP A 13 5.87 -10.94 -0.42
N LEU A 14 4.56 -11.07 -0.66
CA LEU A 14 3.50 -11.11 0.36
C LEU A 14 2.89 -12.53 0.48
N PRO A 15 3.64 -13.56 0.90
CA PRO A 15 3.17 -14.94 0.87
C PRO A 15 2.06 -15.26 1.87
N THR A 16 1.85 -14.41 2.87
CA THR A 16 0.84 -14.62 3.92
C THR A 16 -0.41 -13.76 3.74
N ILE A 17 -0.57 -13.16 2.54
CA ILE A 17 -1.76 -12.36 2.27
C ILE A 17 -3.03 -13.19 2.44
N SER A 18 -3.96 -12.68 3.20
CA SER A 18 -5.22 -13.36 3.54
C SER A 18 -6.37 -12.90 2.64
N GLY A 19 -7.44 -13.69 2.61
CA GLY A 19 -8.70 -13.26 1.98
C GLY A 19 -9.26 -11.98 2.62
N THR A 20 -9.01 -11.75 3.91
CA THR A 20 -9.42 -10.54 4.62
C THR A 20 -8.67 -9.31 4.10
N ASP A 21 -7.36 -9.42 3.83
CA ASP A 21 -6.55 -8.33 3.28
C ASP A 21 -7.01 -7.98 1.86
N ILE A 22 -7.32 -9.02 1.06
CA ILE A 22 -7.86 -8.83 -0.29
C ILE A 22 -9.21 -8.09 -0.23
N HIS A 23 -10.10 -8.45 0.69
CA HIS A 23 -11.35 -7.71 0.87
C HIS A 23 -11.12 -6.28 1.35
N ALA A 24 -10.19 -6.07 2.28
CA ALA A 24 -9.87 -4.76 2.82
C ALA A 24 -9.33 -3.80 1.74
N VAL A 25 -8.47 -4.27 0.83
CA VAL A 25 -7.92 -3.42 -0.23
C VAL A 25 -8.96 -3.02 -1.27
N PHE A 26 -10.04 -3.79 -1.45
CA PHE A 26 -11.15 -3.40 -2.34
C PHE A 26 -12.08 -2.35 -1.71
N ALA A 27 -12.14 -2.25 -0.39
CA ALA A 27 -13.10 -1.39 0.30
C ALA A 27 -13.06 0.09 -0.14
N PRO A 28 -11.88 0.73 -0.38
CA PRO A 28 -11.84 2.10 -0.85
C PRO A 28 -12.50 2.33 -2.22
N LEU A 29 -12.56 1.31 -3.09
CA LEU A 29 -13.16 1.42 -4.43
C LEU A 29 -14.69 1.48 -4.43
N ILE A 30 -15.35 1.39 -3.27
CA ILE A 30 -16.79 1.68 -3.14
C ILE A 30 -17.06 3.14 -3.50
N ASP A 31 -16.11 4.04 -3.25
CA ASP A 31 -16.13 5.42 -3.73
C ASP A 31 -15.68 5.45 -5.20
N ASP A 32 -16.57 5.85 -6.10
CA ASP A 32 -16.32 5.91 -7.53
C ASP A 32 -15.23 6.93 -7.93
N GLU A 33 -14.90 7.86 -7.05
CA GLU A 33 -13.83 8.83 -7.28
C GLU A 33 -12.42 8.27 -6.97
N VAL A 34 -12.33 7.07 -6.38
CA VAL A 34 -11.05 6.41 -6.09
C VAL A 34 -10.58 5.62 -7.30
N ASP A 35 -9.40 5.93 -7.79
CA ASP A 35 -8.78 5.27 -8.95
C ASP A 35 -7.97 4.04 -8.56
N ILE A 36 -7.27 4.12 -7.40
CA ILE A 36 -6.36 3.10 -6.89
C ILE A 36 -6.60 2.96 -5.39
N ALA A 37 -6.66 1.71 -4.94
CA ALA A 37 -6.72 1.38 -3.53
C ALA A 37 -5.46 0.62 -3.10
N THR A 38 -5.02 0.84 -1.87
CA THR A 38 -3.88 0.15 -1.24
C THR A 38 -4.14 -0.07 0.24
N LEU A 39 -3.18 -0.69 0.93
CA LEU A 39 -3.26 -0.93 2.37
C LEU A 39 -2.20 -0.15 3.14
N GLY A 40 -2.48 0.10 4.39
CA GLY A 40 -1.52 0.60 5.37
C GLY A 40 -1.76 -0.04 6.72
N ILE A 41 -0.73 -0.05 7.57
CA ILE A 41 -0.81 -0.44 8.98
C ILE A 41 -0.21 0.66 9.83
N GLU A 42 -0.79 0.91 11.01
CA GLU A 42 -0.22 1.89 11.93
C GLU A 42 1.11 1.40 12.50
N ILE A 43 2.13 2.26 12.44
CA ILE A 43 3.46 2.00 12.97
C ILE A 43 3.44 2.27 14.48
N ASP A 44 3.79 1.30 15.29
CA ASP A 44 3.77 1.38 16.75
C ASP A 44 5.13 1.66 17.40
N ASN A 45 6.22 1.67 16.60
CA ASN A 45 7.57 1.84 17.10
C ASN A 45 8.42 2.80 16.26
N ALA A 46 9.37 3.50 16.92
CA ALA A 46 10.20 4.49 16.27
C ALA A 46 11.23 3.88 15.29
N ALA A 47 11.67 2.65 15.53
CA ALA A 47 12.65 2.00 14.66
C ALA A 47 12.08 1.76 13.27
N GLU A 48 10.84 1.28 13.18
CA GLU A 48 10.13 1.08 11.92
C GLU A 48 9.81 2.42 11.24
N ARG A 49 9.35 3.41 12.03
CA ARG A 49 9.08 4.76 11.49
C ARG A 49 10.29 5.37 10.81
N ASP A 50 11.47 5.21 11.41
CA ASP A 50 12.70 5.88 10.96
C ASP A 50 13.48 5.02 9.92
N ASP A 51 13.08 3.77 9.68
CA ASP A 51 13.69 2.90 8.68
C ASP A 51 13.31 3.34 7.25
N PRO A 52 14.26 3.71 6.38
CA PRO A 52 13.99 4.09 5.00
C PRO A 52 13.54 2.93 4.11
N ASN A 53 13.67 1.68 4.54
CA ASN A 53 13.14 0.52 3.82
C ASN A 53 11.63 0.37 4.03
N VAL A 54 11.12 0.84 5.14
CA VAL A 54 9.68 0.93 5.43
C VAL A 54 9.12 2.17 4.75
N VAL A 55 8.24 2.00 3.78
CA VAL A 55 7.58 3.11 3.10
C VAL A 55 6.46 3.67 3.97
N LYS A 56 6.49 4.96 4.26
CA LYS A 56 5.42 5.65 4.98
C LYS A 56 4.38 6.19 4.02
N ALA A 57 3.10 5.87 4.29
CA ALA A 57 1.95 6.47 3.63
C ALA A 57 1.42 7.64 4.46
N VAL A 58 1.43 8.84 3.90
CA VAL A 58 0.76 10.01 4.52
C VAL A 58 -0.69 9.97 4.09
N VAL A 59 -1.59 9.65 5.03
CA VAL A 59 -3.00 9.41 4.73
C VAL A 59 -3.89 10.37 5.51
N ALA A 60 -4.80 11.04 4.82
CA ALA A 60 -5.84 11.85 5.44
C ALA A 60 -7.01 10.94 5.83
N ILE A 61 -7.11 10.59 7.11
CA ILE A 61 -8.15 9.73 7.67
C ILE A 61 -9.01 10.56 8.61
N ALA A 62 -10.34 10.50 8.44
CA ALA A 62 -11.27 11.14 9.35
C ALA A 62 -11.29 10.41 10.71
N PRO A 63 -11.58 11.11 11.82
CA PRO A 63 -11.68 10.47 13.14
C PRO A 63 -12.63 9.27 13.13
N GLY A 64 -12.15 8.12 13.58
CA GLY A 64 -12.91 6.86 13.63
C GLY A 64 -13.04 6.11 12.31
N ALA A 65 -12.55 6.66 11.19
CA ALA A 65 -12.49 5.95 9.92
C ALA A 65 -11.24 5.07 9.84
N ARG A 66 -11.28 4.10 8.92
CA ARG A 66 -10.12 3.25 8.58
C ARG A 66 -9.72 3.37 7.11
N ILE A 67 -10.40 4.21 6.35
CA ILE A 67 -10.10 4.46 4.93
C ILE A 67 -9.87 5.95 4.78
N GLY A 68 -8.82 6.33 4.08
CA GLY A 68 -8.53 7.73 3.81
C GLY A 68 -7.72 7.92 2.53
N ARG A 69 -7.69 9.17 2.07
CA ARG A 69 -6.93 9.54 0.88
C ARG A 69 -5.44 9.57 1.19
N ALA A 70 -4.65 8.85 0.42
CA ALA A 70 -3.20 8.99 0.43
C ALA A 70 -2.81 10.34 -0.19
N LEU A 71 -2.03 11.10 0.56
CA LEU A 71 -1.54 12.43 0.17
C LEU A 71 -0.10 12.38 -0.32
N TYR A 72 0.68 11.42 0.14
CA TYR A 72 2.05 11.17 -0.27
C TYR A 72 2.55 9.80 0.21
N PHE A 73 3.63 9.32 -0.42
CA PHE A 73 4.40 8.16 0.04
C PHE A 73 5.87 8.56 0.11
N SER A 74 6.55 8.20 1.20
CA SER A 74 7.95 8.56 1.41
C SER A 74 8.72 7.48 2.15
N ARG A 75 10.02 7.40 1.86
CA ARG A 75 10.96 6.61 2.66
C ARG A 75 11.39 7.34 3.93
N ALA A 76 11.28 8.66 3.97
CA ALA A 76 11.51 9.44 5.18
C ALA A 76 10.36 9.27 6.18
N ALA A 77 10.63 9.53 7.46
CA ALA A 77 9.58 9.63 8.47
C ALA A 77 8.66 10.82 8.15
N ALA A 78 7.43 10.54 7.75
CA ALA A 78 6.41 11.52 7.36
C ALA A 78 5.02 11.03 7.82
N PRO A 79 4.12 11.95 8.26
CA PRO A 79 4.33 13.40 8.43
C PRO A 79 5.23 13.72 9.64
N TRP A 80 5.73 14.97 9.72
CA TRP A 80 6.45 15.44 10.90
C TRP A 80 5.48 15.76 12.05
N GLY A 81 5.92 15.50 13.28
CA GLY A 81 5.16 15.81 14.49
C GLY A 81 4.49 14.58 15.11
N GLU A 82 3.69 14.83 16.16
CA GLU A 82 2.96 13.77 16.86
C GLU A 82 1.75 13.29 16.07
N GLY A 83 1.46 12.00 16.17
CA GLY A 83 0.32 11.35 15.53
C GLY A 83 0.69 10.04 14.85
N PRO A 84 -0.28 9.35 14.25
CA PRO A 84 -0.05 8.06 13.63
C PRO A 84 0.78 8.18 12.37
N HIS A 85 1.71 7.24 12.21
CA HIS A 85 2.42 6.96 10.97
C HIS A 85 1.91 5.63 10.41
N TYR A 86 1.83 5.52 9.09
CA TYR A 86 1.33 4.31 8.45
C TYR A 86 2.40 3.70 7.56
N HIS A 87 2.75 2.43 7.82
CA HIS A 87 3.54 1.59 6.94
C HIS A 87 2.65 1.21 5.74
N HIS A 88 3.11 1.50 4.55
CA HIS A 88 2.45 1.15 3.32
C HIS A 88 2.67 -0.33 2.98
N ILE A 89 1.60 -1.06 2.75
CA ILE A 89 1.63 -2.45 2.30
C ILE A 89 1.41 -2.47 0.78
N GLY A 90 2.36 -3.06 0.05
CA GLY A 90 2.43 -3.05 -1.42
C GLY A 90 1.36 -3.88 -2.16
N LEU A 91 0.15 -3.96 -1.62
CA LEU A 91 -1.00 -4.55 -2.28
C LEU A 91 -1.86 -3.47 -2.91
N TYR A 92 -2.20 -3.62 -4.19
CA TYR A 92 -2.95 -2.60 -4.91
C TYR A 92 -4.14 -3.17 -5.65
N VAL A 93 -5.21 -2.40 -5.70
CA VAL A 93 -6.32 -2.59 -6.63
C VAL A 93 -6.47 -1.33 -7.48
N TYR A 94 -6.57 -1.51 -8.77
CA TYR A 94 -6.70 -0.42 -9.75
C TYR A 94 -8.05 -0.51 -10.42
N ARG A 95 -8.71 0.62 -10.66
CA ARG A 95 -9.71 0.67 -11.73
C ARG A 95 -9.01 0.45 -13.07
N ARG A 96 -9.65 -0.26 -13.99
CA ARG A 96 -9.04 -0.60 -15.29
C ARG A 96 -8.48 0.62 -16.02
N ALA A 97 -9.26 1.68 -16.15
CA ALA A 97 -8.83 2.89 -16.84
C ALA A 97 -7.62 3.56 -16.17
N ALA A 98 -7.56 3.55 -14.83
CA ALA A 98 -6.43 4.06 -14.08
C ALA A 98 -5.17 3.21 -14.32
N LEU A 99 -5.28 1.88 -14.33
CA LEU A 99 -4.15 0.99 -14.62
C LEU A 99 -3.63 1.19 -16.05
N GLU A 100 -4.52 1.27 -17.03
CA GLU A 100 -4.14 1.50 -18.43
C GLU A 100 -3.40 2.84 -18.60
N ALA A 101 -3.91 3.91 -17.98
CA ALA A 101 -3.27 5.22 -17.99
C ALA A 101 -1.91 5.20 -17.28
N PHE A 102 -1.83 4.56 -16.12
CA PHE A 102 -0.60 4.41 -15.34
C PHE A 102 0.48 3.63 -16.11
N CYS A 103 0.13 2.53 -16.77
CA CYS A 103 1.07 1.73 -17.57
C CYS A 103 1.57 2.48 -18.81
N ALA A 104 0.76 3.35 -19.39
CA ALA A 104 1.14 4.15 -20.56
C ALA A 104 2.03 5.35 -20.20
N ALA A 105 2.03 5.79 -18.94
CA ALA A 105 2.78 6.95 -18.51
C ALA A 105 4.27 6.65 -18.29
N PRO A 106 5.19 7.54 -18.69
CA PRO A 106 6.61 7.39 -18.38
C PRO A 106 6.87 7.60 -16.87
N PRO A 107 7.98 7.06 -16.34
CA PRO A 107 8.37 7.29 -14.95
C PRO A 107 8.47 8.77 -14.61
N SER A 108 7.85 9.16 -13.50
CA SER A 108 7.73 10.54 -13.04
C SER A 108 8.93 11.02 -12.23
N LEU A 109 8.95 12.32 -11.85
CA LEU A 109 10.05 12.91 -11.10
C LEU A 109 10.15 12.35 -9.68
N LEU A 110 9.02 12.34 -8.96
CA LEU A 110 8.98 11.88 -7.56
C LEU A 110 9.15 10.37 -7.48
N GLU A 111 8.58 9.61 -8.42
CA GLU A 111 8.81 8.18 -8.53
C GLU A 111 10.30 7.84 -8.60
N ARG A 112 11.05 8.51 -9.48
CA ARG A 112 12.51 8.29 -9.62
C ARG A 112 13.29 8.70 -8.38
N ARG A 113 12.86 9.77 -7.71
CA ARG A 113 13.52 10.31 -6.52
C ARG A 113 13.34 9.42 -5.30
N GLU A 114 12.11 9.04 -4.98
CA GLU A 114 11.76 8.17 -3.86
C GLU A 114 11.93 6.69 -4.18
N LYS A 115 12.00 6.32 -5.47
CA LYS A 115 11.94 4.94 -5.98
C LYS A 115 10.64 4.24 -5.56
N LEU A 116 9.52 4.95 -5.73
CA LEU A 116 8.18 4.52 -5.37
C LEU A 116 7.25 4.76 -6.57
N GLU A 117 6.83 3.69 -7.25
CA GLU A 117 6.04 3.76 -8.49
C GLU A 117 4.68 4.45 -8.32
N GLN A 118 4.04 4.28 -7.17
CA GLN A 118 2.73 4.88 -6.87
C GLN A 118 2.75 6.41 -6.90
N LEU A 119 3.92 7.04 -6.75
CA LEU A 119 4.04 8.50 -6.87
C LEU A 119 3.78 8.98 -8.31
N ARG A 120 4.08 8.16 -9.34
CA ARG A 120 3.70 8.46 -10.72
C ARG A 120 2.19 8.61 -10.85
N ALA A 121 1.42 7.70 -10.26
CA ALA A 121 -0.03 7.81 -10.27
C ALA A 121 -0.52 9.10 -9.61
N MET A 122 0.08 9.50 -8.49
CA MET A 122 -0.25 10.76 -7.81
C MET A 122 0.11 11.98 -8.65
N GLU A 123 1.28 12.00 -9.31
CA GLU A 123 1.71 13.09 -10.21
C GLU A 123 0.82 13.19 -11.45
N MET A 124 0.17 12.09 -11.87
CA MET A 124 -0.85 12.07 -12.92
C MET A 124 -2.23 12.58 -12.43
N GLY A 125 -2.40 12.83 -11.14
CA GLY A 125 -3.67 13.25 -10.55
C GLY A 125 -4.62 12.12 -10.17
N LEU A 126 -4.19 10.84 -10.27
CA LEU A 126 -4.98 9.71 -9.85
C LEU A 126 -5.17 9.72 -8.31
N ARG A 127 -6.38 9.37 -7.88
CA ARG A 127 -6.73 9.33 -6.46
C ARG A 127 -6.42 7.97 -5.88
N ILE A 128 -5.47 7.94 -4.93
CA ILE A 128 -5.11 6.74 -4.19
C ILE A 128 -5.74 6.83 -2.80
N HIS A 129 -6.49 5.81 -2.38
CA HIS A 129 -6.94 5.67 -1.01
C HIS A 129 -6.30 4.44 -0.37
N ALA A 130 -6.01 4.56 0.94
CA ALA A 130 -5.49 3.46 1.74
C ALA A 130 -6.53 3.01 2.76
N ALA A 131 -6.70 1.69 2.89
CA ALA A 131 -7.41 1.10 4.02
C ALA A 131 -6.39 0.69 5.09
N VAL A 132 -6.63 1.07 6.34
CA VAL A 132 -5.77 0.71 7.47
C VAL A 132 -6.25 -0.61 8.07
N ILE A 133 -5.37 -1.61 8.00
CA ILE A 133 -5.58 -2.95 8.58
C ILE A 133 -4.94 -3.06 9.97
N ALA A 134 -5.33 -4.07 10.74
CA ALA A 134 -4.83 -4.27 12.11
C ALA A 134 -3.53 -5.07 12.13
N ASP A 135 -3.41 -6.07 11.24
CA ASP A 135 -2.27 -6.99 11.19
C ASP A 135 -1.65 -6.94 9.80
N ALA A 136 -0.32 -6.79 9.71
CA ALA A 136 0.39 -6.81 8.45
C ALA A 136 0.57 -8.25 7.94
N PRO A 137 0.33 -8.51 6.64
CA PRO A 137 0.85 -9.73 6.04
C PRO A 137 2.39 -9.70 6.11
N LEU A 138 3.01 -10.88 6.32
CA LEU A 138 4.47 -10.95 6.26
C LEU A 138 4.96 -10.58 4.87
N SER A 139 5.88 -9.62 4.81
CA SER A 139 6.69 -9.33 3.62
C SER A 139 8.00 -10.10 3.71
N ILE A 140 8.52 -10.54 2.57
CA ILE A 140 9.82 -11.21 2.48
C ILE A 140 10.78 -10.27 1.75
N ASP A 141 11.44 -9.42 2.50
CA ASP A 141 12.41 -8.45 1.99
C ASP A 141 13.86 -8.89 2.21
N ASN A 142 14.07 -9.83 3.16
CA ASN A 142 15.39 -10.33 3.51
C ASN A 142 15.36 -11.83 3.88
N PRO A 143 16.55 -12.50 4.00
CA PRO A 143 16.61 -13.92 4.35
C PRO A 143 15.99 -14.29 5.70
N GLY A 144 15.95 -13.36 6.66
CA GLY A 144 15.33 -13.56 7.97
C GLY A 144 13.80 -13.66 7.86
N ASP A 145 13.19 -12.81 7.04
CA ASP A 145 11.75 -12.83 6.77
C ASP A 145 11.33 -14.14 6.09
N LEU A 146 12.16 -14.65 5.16
CA LEU A 146 11.93 -15.93 4.52
C LEU A 146 11.94 -17.08 5.54
N ALA A 147 12.82 -17.04 6.53
CA ALA A 147 12.87 -18.05 7.59
C ALA A 147 11.62 -17.99 8.46
N ALA A 148 11.16 -16.78 8.82
CA ALA A 148 9.93 -16.56 9.56
C ALA A 148 8.69 -17.04 8.80
N ALA A 149 8.58 -16.71 7.52
CA ALA A 149 7.47 -17.16 6.65
C ALA A 149 7.41 -18.71 6.54
N ARG A 150 8.56 -19.37 6.40
CA ARG A 150 8.64 -20.83 6.37
C ARG A 150 8.20 -21.47 7.70
N ALA A 151 8.59 -20.87 8.83
CA ALA A 151 8.18 -21.35 10.15
C ALA A 151 6.66 -21.23 10.33
N GLN A 152 6.06 -20.14 9.89
CA GLN A 152 4.62 -19.92 9.98
C GLN A 152 3.84 -20.88 9.06
N ALA A 153 4.29 -21.10 7.84
CA ALA A 153 3.66 -22.05 6.92
C ALA A 153 3.67 -23.50 7.47
N ALA A 154 4.74 -23.89 8.17
CA ALA A 154 4.84 -25.21 8.81
C ALA A 154 3.87 -25.42 9.98
N ILE A 155 3.35 -24.36 10.59
CA ILE A 155 2.38 -24.41 11.70
C ILE A 155 0.94 -24.47 11.17
N SER A 156 0.70 -23.94 9.95
CA SER A 156 -0.63 -23.78 9.35
C SER A 156 -1.04 -24.94 8.43
N GLY A 157 -0.17 -25.90 8.17
CA GLY A 157 -0.41 -27.11 7.35
C GLY A 157 -0.46 -28.37 8.20
#